data_c54eff948e2e1366d901e4790013e2d6
#
_entry.id   c54eff948e2e1366d901e4790013e2d6
#
_cell.length_a   1.000
_cell.length_b   1.000
_cell.length_c   1.000
_cell.angle_alpha   90.00
_cell.angle_beta   90.00
_cell.angle_gamma   90.00
#
_symmetry.space_group_name_H-M   'P 1'
#
loop_
_entity.id
_entity.type
_entity.pdbx_description
1 polymer ?
#
loop_
_entity_poly.entity_id
_entity_poly.type
_entity_poly.pdbx_seq_one_letter_code
_entity_poly.pdbx_strand_id
1 'polypeptide(L)'
;MRYSLLTVVFITASLLSSTVAWSSEVDNIIARKEAPAGVVFEIVSDEADLLGELLPSVKADIQKLRARFPDLPVAIVSHGTEQFALTSKNRSSEIQAHDLVKTLVQSEDVDVHVCGTHAGWYGVSQEDFPDYVDVTAAAPTQIDDYEAIGYELIVLTD
;
A
#
# COMPACT_ATOMS: atom_id res chain seq x y z
N MET A 1 26.52 44.74 44.62
CA MET A 1 26.15 44.44 43.23
C MET A 1 25.89 42.96 43.15
N ARG A 2 24.59 42.53 42.99
CA ARG A 2 24.18 41.13 42.92
C ARG A 2 23.71 40.91 41.47
N TYR A 3 24.45 40.14 40.70
CA TYR A 3 24.06 39.75 39.34
C TYR A 3 23.22 38.48 39.42
N SER A 4 21.94 38.59 39.04
CA SER A 4 21.01 37.50 38.96
C SER A 4 21.22 36.83 37.59
N LEU A 5 21.67 35.58 37.56
CA LEU A 5 21.74 34.76 36.35
C LEU A 5 20.33 34.20 36.04
N LEU A 6 19.74 34.69 34.97
CA LEU A 6 18.53 34.10 34.37
C LEU A 6 18.94 32.89 33.54
N THR A 7 18.61 31.70 34.04
CA THR A 7 18.77 30.44 33.29
C THR A 7 17.61 30.33 32.35
N VAL A 8 17.87 30.47 31.03
CA VAL A 8 16.91 30.22 29.98
C VAL A 8 16.91 28.70 29.68
N VAL A 9 15.84 28.04 30.06
CA VAL A 9 15.60 26.63 29.74
C VAL A 9 15.02 26.56 28.34
N PHE A 10 15.81 26.09 27.37
CA PHE A 10 15.31 25.75 26.04
C PHE A 10 14.59 24.38 26.11
N ILE A 11 13.27 24.40 26.04
CA ILE A 11 12.47 23.21 25.85
C ILE A 11 12.50 22.90 24.34
N THR A 12 13.34 21.95 23.92
CA THR A 12 13.30 21.41 22.60
C THR A 12 12.09 20.44 22.50
N ALA A 13 11.00 20.89 21.89
CA ALA A 13 9.88 20.05 21.54
C ALA A 13 10.35 19.10 20.41
N SER A 14 10.64 17.85 20.78
CA SER A 14 10.84 16.76 19.80
C SER A 14 9.49 16.46 19.16
N LEU A 15 9.31 16.91 17.93
CA LEU A 15 8.25 16.44 17.05
C LEU A 15 8.55 14.97 16.72
N LEU A 16 7.96 14.07 17.47
CA LEU A 16 7.87 12.66 17.12
C LEU A 16 6.94 12.56 15.89
N SER A 17 7.53 12.61 14.72
CA SER A 17 6.84 12.22 13.49
C SER A 17 6.45 10.76 13.62
N SER A 18 5.16 10.48 13.63
CA SER A 18 4.60 9.13 13.64
C SER A 18 4.84 8.50 12.25
N THR A 19 6.06 8.05 12.00
CA THR A 19 6.39 7.30 10.80
C THR A 19 6.05 5.82 11.02
N VAL A 20 4.83 5.48 10.70
CA VAL A 20 4.41 4.30 9.96
C VAL A 20 4.75 2.94 10.58
N ALA A 21 3.76 2.36 11.26
CA ALA A 21 3.84 1.00 11.83
C ALA A 21 4.10 -0.12 10.78
N TRP A 22 3.77 0.10 9.52
CA TRP A 22 3.93 -0.88 8.43
C TRP A 22 5.38 -1.06 7.95
N SER A 23 6.24 -0.05 8.07
CA SER A 23 7.70 -0.22 7.86
C SER A 23 8.27 -1.33 8.74
N SER A 24 7.69 -1.54 9.93
CA SER A 24 8.12 -2.60 10.85
C SER A 24 7.73 -4.01 10.40
N GLU A 25 6.63 -4.20 9.67
CA GLU A 25 6.20 -5.51 9.18
C GLU A 25 7.10 -5.99 8.04
N VAL A 26 7.40 -5.11 7.09
CA VAL A 26 8.39 -5.39 6.03
C VAL A 26 9.75 -5.76 6.62
N ASP A 27 10.25 -4.99 7.60
CA ASP A 27 11.53 -5.27 8.26
C ASP A 27 11.51 -6.62 9.02
N ASN A 28 10.38 -6.97 9.65
CA ASN A 28 10.20 -8.27 10.30
C ASN A 28 10.25 -9.42 9.30
N ILE A 29 9.66 -9.27 8.12
CA ILE A 29 9.72 -10.28 7.05
C ILE A 29 11.17 -10.41 6.55
N ILE A 30 11.84 -9.28 6.27
CA ILE A 30 13.24 -9.26 5.80
C ILE A 30 14.19 -9.92 6.80
N ALA A 31 13.92 -9.81 8.10
CA ALA A 31 14.76 -10.43 9.14
C ALA A 31 14.61 -11.96 9.23
N ARG A 32 13.64 -12.57 8.56
CA ARG A 32 13.44 -14.03 8.59
C ARG A 32 14.56 -14.77 7.84
N LYS A 33 14.76 -16.02 8.22
CA LYS A 33 15.70 -16.91 7.52
C LYS A 33 15.14 -17.43 6.20
N GLU A 34 13.84 -17.67 6.18
CA GLU A 34 13.10 -18.24 5.05
C GLU A 34 12.07 -17.24 4.53
N ALA A 35 11.89 -17.22 3.22
CA ALA A 35 10.87 -16.42 2.58
C ALA A 35 9.45 -16.93 2.95
N PRO A 36 8.46 -16.04 3.14
CA PRO A 36 7.06 -16.45 3.08
C PRO A 36 6.71 -16.94 1.66
N ALA A 37 5.53 -17.56 1.49
CA ALA A 37 5.06 -17.93 0.17
C ALA A 37 4.82 -16.72 -0.75
N GLY A 38 4.51 -15.57 -0.16
CA GLY A 38 4.34 -14.28 -0.81
C GLY A 38 4.00 -13.20 0.21
N VAL A 39 3.74 -12.00 -0.27
CA VAL A 39 3.28 -10.86 0.54
C VAL A 39 2.07 -10.24 -0.15
N VAL A 40 1.01 -9.94 0.61
CA VAL A 40 -0.13 -9.17 0.15
C VAL A 40 -0.23 -7.86 0.91
N PHE A 41 -0.22 -6.74 0.18
CA PHE A 41 -0.48 -5.42 0.71
C PHE A 41 -1.98 -5.13 0.61
N GLU A 42 -2.65 -4.98 1.74
CA GLU A 42 -4.01 -4.51 1.83
C GLU A 42 -3.99 -2.98 1.95
N ILE A 43 -4.67 -2.28 1.04
CA ILE A 43 -4.84 -0.83 1.10
C ILE A 43 -6.33 -0.55 1.31
N VAL A 44 -6.66 0.16 2.37
CA VAL A 44 -8.02 0.56 2.66
C VAL A 44 -8.07 1.96 3.27
N SER A 45 -8.76 2.87 2.60
CA SER A 45 -8.95 4.25 3.04
C SER A 45 -10.23 4.86 2.47
N ASP A 46 -10.76 5.84 3.16
CA ASP A 46 -11.85 6.69 2.67
C ASP A 46 -11.33 7.89 1.84
N GLU A 47 -10.01 8.09 1.74
CA GLU A 47 -9.37 9.17 0.99
C GLU A 47 -9.04 8.72 -0.44
N ALA A 48 -9.67 9.36 -1.42
CA ALA A 48 -9.60 8.94 -2.83
C ALA A 48 -8.20 9.07 -3.47
N ASP A 49 -7.35 9.97 -2.98
CA ASP A 49 -5.99 10.24 -3.49
C ASP A 49 -4.89 9.47 -2.76
N LEU A 50 -5.23 8.81 -1.64
CA LEU A 50 -4.26 8.09 -0.82
C LEU A 50 -3.51 7.01 -1.60
N LEU A 51 -4.16 6.33 -2.54
CA LEU A 51 -3.50 5.29 -3.33
C LEU A 51 -2.27 5.83 -4.06
N GLY A 52 -2.39 7.00 -4.70
CA GLY A 52 -1.28 7.64 -5.39
C GLY A 52 -0.12 8.02 -4.46
N GLU A 53 -0.42 8.35 -3.21
CA GLU A 53 0.58 8.69 -2.19
C GLU A 53 1.28 7.46 -1.61
N LEU A 54 0.55 6.34 -1.42
CA LEU A 54 1.09 5.11 -0.84
C LEU A 54 1.90 4.26 -1.84
N LEU A 55 1.47 4.18 -3.09
CA LEU A 55 2.08 3.29 -4.09
C LEU A 55 3.60 3.45 -4.25
N PRO A 56 4.21 4.66 -4.22
CA PRO A 56 5.66 4.80 -4.26
C PRO A 56 6.38 4.10 -3.11
N SER A 57 5.81 4.16 -1.91
CA SER A 57 6.35 3.50 -0.72
C SER A 57 6.17 1.99 -0.79
N VAL A 58 5.00 1.51 -1.23
CA VAL A 58 4.72 0.09 -1.46
C VAL A 58 5.72 -0.48 -2.47
N LYS A 59 5.97 0.22 -3.58
CA LYS A 59 6.99 -0.19 -4.56
C LYS A 59 8.38 -0.29 -3.93
N ALA A 60 8.78 0.68 -3.11
CA ALA A 60 10.08 0.64 -2.43
C ALA A 60 10.17 -0.56 -1.47
N ASP A 61 9.09 -0.91 -0.78
CA ASP A 61 9.04 -2.05 0.12
C ASP A 61 9.07 -3.39 -0.64
N ILE A 62 8.38 -3.48 -1.79
CA ILE A 62 8.50 -4.63 -2.70
C ILE A 62 9.96 -4.82 -3.14
N GLN A 63 10.66 -3.75 -3.49
CA GLN A 63 12.07 -3.81 -3.87
C GLN A 63 12.96 -4.29 -2.73
N LYS A 64 12.73 -3.84 -1.48
CA LYS A 64 13.45 -4.32 -0.29
C LYS A 64 13.20 -5.82 -0.04
N LEU A 65 11.94 -6.24 -0.12
CA LEU A 65 11.53 -7.64 0.05
C LEU A 65 12.22 -8.53 -0.99
N ARG A 66 12.19 -8.13 -2.27
CA ARG A 66 12.81 -8.89 -3.37
C ARG A 66 14.34 -8.82 -3.38
N ALA A 67 14.95 -7.77 -2.83
CA ALA A 67 16.40 -7.73 -2.59
C ALA A 67 16.82 -8.79 -1.57
N ARG A 68 15.98 -9.11 -0.59
CA ARG A 68 16.21 -10.15 0.41
C ARG A 68 15.76 -11.54 -0.05
N PHE A 69 14.64 -11.62 -0.73
CA PHE A 69 14.03 -12.84 -1.23
C PHE A 69 13.72 -12.66 -2.72
N PRO A 70 14.66 -12.98 -3.61
CA PRO A 70 14.45 -12.87 -5.05
C PRO A 70 13.20 -13.63 -5.51
N ASP A 71 12.47 -13.06 -6.46
CA ASP A 71 11.25 -13.61 -7.04
C ASP A 71 10.09 -13.82 -6.05
N LEU A 72 10.12 -13.14 -4.88
CA LEU A 72 9.02 -13.20 -3.92
C LEU A 72 7.72 -12.74 -4.58
N PRO A 73 6.67 -13.60 -4.60
CA PRO A 73 5.36 -13.21 -5.11
C PRO A 73 4.74 -12.09 -4.27
N VAL A 74 4.15 -11.11 -4.94
CA VAL A 74 3.53 -9.97 -4.27
C VAL A 74 2.20 -9.65 -4.90
N ALA A 75 1.20 -9.37 -4.05
CA ALA A 75 -0.09 -8.86 -4.44
C ALA A 75 -0.40 -7.53 -3.73
N ILE A 76 -1.23 -6.71 -4.34
CA ILE A 76 -1.83 -5.51 -3.76
C ILE A 76 -3.34 -5.64 -3.89
N VAL A 77 -4.06 -5.43 -2.80
CA VAL A 77 -5.53 -5.45 -2.77
C VAL A 77 -6.02 -4.11 -2.21
N SER A 78 -6.65 -3.30 -3.05
CA SER A 78 -7.22 -1.99 -2.69
C SER A 78 -8.73 -2.11 -2.65
N HIS A 79 -9.36 -1.68 -1.53
CA HIS A 79 -10.81 -1.90 -1.38
C HIS A 79 -11.58 -0.82 -0.60
N GLY A 80 -10.98 0.33 -0.34
CA GLY A 80 -11.64 1.54 0.12
C GLY A 80 -11.99 2.50 -1.02
N THR A 81 -12.19 3.76 -0.69
CA THR A 81 -12.49 4.82 -1.67
C THR A 81 -11.28 5.12 -2.58
N GLU A 82 -10.07 4.90 -2.08
CA GLU A 82 -8.80 5.08 -2.79
C GLU A 82 -8.71 4.25 -4.09
N GLN A 83 -9.38 3.08 -4.16
CA GLN A 83 -9.38 2.24 -5.37
C GLN A 83 -9.92 2.96 -6.61
N PHE A 84 -10.80 3.97 -6.42
CA PHE A 84 -11.39 4.71 -7.54
C PHE A 84 -10.38 5.58 -8.28
N ALA A 85 -9.21 5.86 -7.69
CA ALA A 85 -8.08 6.45 -8.40
C ALA A 85 -7.73 5.66 -9.67
N LEU A 86 -7.91 4.32 -9.65
CA LEU A 86 -7.58 3.44 -10.77
C LEU A 86 -8.69 3.29 -11.81
N THR A 87 -9.83 3.98 -11.66
CA THR A 87 -10.85 3.95 -12.71
C THR A 87 -10.34 4.65 -13.98
N SER A 88 -10.72 4.13 -15.14
CA SER A 88 -10.31 4.68 -16.45
C SER A 88 -10.67 6.16 -16.62
N LYS A 89 -11.79 6.60 -16.01
CA LYS A 89 -12.21 8.02 -16.03
C LYS A 89 -11.26 8.94 -15.26
N ASN A 90 -10.59 8.43 -14.22
CA ASN A 90 -9.68 9.20 -13.37
C ASN A 90 -8.23 9.16 -13.87
N ARG A 91 -7.94 8.42 -14.95
CA ARG A 91 -6.57 8.27 -15.47
C ARG A 91 -5.84 9.60 -15.71
N SER A 92 -6.55 10.64 -16.15
CA SER A 92 -5.90 11.94 -16.45
C SER A 92 -5.55 12.75 -15.19
N SER A 93 -6.28 12.58 -14.09
CA SER A 93 -5.97 13.19 -12.79
C SER A 93 -4.99 12.35 -11.98
N GLU A 94 -5.04 11.02 -12.13
CA GLU A 94 -4.29 10.03 -11.36
C GLU A 94 -3.19 9.34 -12.21
N ILE A 95 -2.52 10.10 -13.09
CA ILE A 95 -1.51 9.57 -14.03
C ILE A 95 -0.44 8.77 -13.28
N GLN A 96 0.05 9.28 -12.15
CA GLN A 96 1.14 8.63 -11.39
C GLN A 96 0.71 7.27 -10.82
N ALA A 97 -0.49 7.18 -10.25
CA ALA A 97 -1.03 5.92 -9.74
C ALA A 97 -1.20 4.90 -10.88
N HIS A 98 -1.79 5.31 -11.99
CA HIS A 98 -1.98 4.44 -13.17
C HIS A 98 -0.67 3.95 -13.77
N ASP A 99 0.32 4.83 -13.97
CA ASP A 99 1.60 4.45 -14.56
C ASP A 99 2.40 3.54 -13.62
N LEU A 100 2.30 3.77 -12.32
CA LEU A 100 2.97 2.95 -11.32
C LEU A 100 2.34 1.55 -11.22
N VAL A 101 1.00 1.46 -11.13
CA VAL A 101 0.29 0.17 -11.12
C VAL A 101 0.57 -0.60 -12.41
N LYS A 102 0.49 0.06 -13.57
CA LYS A 102 0.82 -0.57 -14.84
C LYS A 102 2.25 -1.12 -14.87
N THR A 103 3.22 -0.40 -14.30
CA THR A 103 4.61 -0.86 -14.18
C THR A 103 4.72 -2.06 -13.27
N LEU A 104 4.08 -2.02 -12.09
CA LEU A 104 4.08 -3.12 -11.13
C LEU A 104 3.53 -4.40 -11.75
N VAL A 105 2.39 -4.31 -12.45
CA VAL A 105 1.76 -5.47 -13.09
C VAL A 105 2.55 -5.96 -14.30
N GLN A 106 2.87 -5.08 -15.25
CA GLN A 106 3.41 -5.50 -16.56
C GLN A 106 4.91 -5.76 -16.57
N SER A 107 5.65 -5.17 -15.63
CA SER A 107 7.13 -5.25 -15.63
C SER A 107 7.70 -5.87 -14.36
N GLU A 108 6.95 -5.89 -13.27
CA GLU A 108 7.45 -6.34 -11.97
C GLU A 108 6.69 -7.56 -11.41
N ASP A 109 5.77 -8.14 -12.18
CA ASP A 109 5.01 -9.36 -11.80
C ASP A 109 4.37 -9.21 -10.40
N VAL A 110 3.58 -8.15 -10.24
CA VAL A 110 2.78 -7.86 -9.04
C VAL A 110 1.30 -7.95 -9.41
N ASP A 111 0.54 -8.76 -8.70
CA ASP A 111 -0.91 -8.82 -8.87
C ASP A 111 -1.55 -7.59 -8.20
N VAL A 112 -2.43 -6.88 -8.92
CA VAL A 112 -3.15 -5.72 -8.36
C VAL A 112 -4.63 -5.90 -8.52
N HIS A 113 -5.33 -5.96 -7.37
CA HIS A 113 -6.77 -6.17 -7.28
C HIS A 113 -7.49 -4.96 -6.71
N VAL A 114 -8.73 -4.76 -7.18
CA VAL A 114 -9.70 -3.84 -6.58
C VAL A 114 -10.98 -4.59 -6.21
N CYS A 115 -11.75 -4.06 -5.27
CA CYS A 115 -12.95 -4.69 -4.74
C CYS A 115 -14.19 -4.38 -5.59
N GLY A 116 -14.70 -5.37 -6.32
CA GLY A 116 -15.92 -5.25 -7.12
C GLY A 116 -17.17 -4.99 -6.27
N THR A 117 -17.27 -5.59 -5.08
CA THR A 117 -18.39 -5.32 -4.16
C THR A 117 -18.42 -3.85 -3.74
N HIS A 118 -17.30 -3.29 -3.28
CA HIS A 118 -17.22 -1.88 -2.90
C HIS A 118 -17.48 -0.97 -4.11
N ALA A 119 -16.85 -1.27 -5.25
CA ALA A 119 -17.07 -0.51 -6.48
C ALA A 119 -18.56 -0.48 -6.89
N GLY A 120 -19.24 -1.63 -6.78
CA GLY A 120 -20.67 -1.76 -7.10
C GLY A 120 -21.58 -0.90 -6.24
N TRP A 121 -21.24 -0.63 -4.97
CA TRP A 121 -22.01 0.28 -4.10
C TRP A 121 -22.01 1.72 -4.64
N TYR A 122 -21.00 2.09 -5.41
CA TYR A 122 -20.86 3.40 -6.04
C TYR A 122 -21.25 3.40 -7.54
N GLY A 123 -21.83 2.29 -8.03
CA GLY A 123 -22.22 2.15 -9.42
C GLY A 123 -21.04 2.04 -10.40
N VAL A 124 -19.88 1.65 -9.90
CA VAL A 124 -18.66 1.39 -10.68
C VAL A 124 -18.61 -0.10 -10.98
N SER A 125 -18.40 -0.45 -12.24
CA SER A 125 -18.34 -1.83 -12.72
C SER A 125 -16.92 -2.23 -13.09
N GLN A 126 -16.71 -3.51 -13.41
CA GLN A 126 -15.42 -4.02 -13.83
C GLN A 126 -14.88 -3.30 -15.08
N GLU A 127 -15.76 -2.94 -16.02
CA GLU A 127 -15.40 -2.27 -17.28
C GLU A 127 -14.91 -0.84 -17.07
N ASP A 128 -15.15 -0.25 -15.89
CA ASP A 128 -14.66 1.09 -15.53
C ASP A 128 -13.19 1.09 -15.12
N PHE A 129 -12.62 -0.08 -14.82
CA PHE A 129 -11.18 -0.24 -14.53
C PHE A 129 -10.41 -0.63 -15.79
N PRO A 130 -9.11 -0.27 -15.89
CA PRO A 130 -8.28 -0.70 -17.01
C PRO A 130 -7.93 -2.20 -16.91
N ASP A 131 -7.61 -2.81 -18.02
CA ASP A 131 -7.33 -4.24 -18.19
C ASP A 131 -6.08 -4.76 -17.43
N TYR A 132 -5.25 -3.87 -16.92
CA TYR A 132 -4.12 -4.23 -16.04
C TYR A 132 -4.47 -4.25 -14.53
N VAL A 133 -5.73 -4.03 -14.18
CA VAL A 133 -6.23 -4.10 -12.80
C VAL A 133 -7.27 -5.20 -12.73
N ASP A 134 -7.07 -6.17 -11.85
CA ASP A 134 -8.05 -7.23 -11.62
C ASP A 134 -9.15 -6.75 -10.69
N VAL A 135 -10.40 -7.00 -11.07
CA VAL A 135 -11.55 -6.72 -10.21
C VAL A 135 -11.98 -8.01 -9.53
N THR A 136 -11.60 -8.19 -8.27
CA THR A 136 -12.04 -9.34 -7.47
C THR A 136 -13.48 -9.12 -6.97
N ALA A 137 -14.22 -10.20 -6.81
CA ALA A 137 -15.61 -10.11 -6.33
C ALA A 137 -15.71 -9.46 -4.94
N ALA A 138 -14.83 -9.84 -4.01
CA ALA A 138 -14.76 -9.28 -2.66
C ALA A 138 -13.29 -9.29 -2.17
N ALA A 139 -12.75 -8.13 -1.85
CA ALA A 139 -11.37 -8.00 -1.41
C ALA A 139 -11.03 -8.81 -0.13
N PRO A 140 -11.86 -8.84 0.93
CA PRO A 140 -11.56 -9.66 2.08
C PRO A 140 -11.39 -11.15 1.73
N THR A 141 -12.22 -11.69 0.84
CA THR A 141 -12.09 -13.08 0.39
C THR A 141 -10.80 -13.28 -0.40
N GLN A 142 -10.42 -12.34 -1.24
CA GLN A 142 -9.15 -12.40 -1.98
C GLN A 142 -7.94 -12.38 -1.06
N ILE A 143 -7.98 -11.60 0.02
CA ILE A 143 -6.93 -11.54 1.04
C ILE A 143 -6.88 -12.87 1.80
N ASP A 144 -8.03 -13.39 2.26
CA ASP A 144 -8.11 -14.69 2.94
C ASP A 144 -7.53 -15.81 2.05
N ASP A 145 -7.78 -15.79 0.74
CA ASP A 145 -7.23 -16.77 -0.22
C ASP A 145 -5.69 -16.67 -0.31
N TYR A 146 -5.13 -15.46 -0.31
CA TYR A 146 -3.68 -15.26 -0.26
C TYR A 146 -3.08 -15.76 1.05
N GLU A 147 -3.67 -15.43 2.20
CA GLU A 147 -3.22 -15.91 3.50
C GLU A 147 -3.30 -17.44 3.59
N ALA A 148 -4.35 -18.06 3.05
CA ALA A 148 -4.54 -19.52 3.05
C ALA A 148 -3.42 -20.26 2.29
N ILE A 149 -2.78 -19.64 1.32
CA ILE A 149 -1.63 -20.20 0.60
C ILE A 149 -0.27 -19.72 1.14
N GLY A 150 -0.27 -19.03 2.30
CA GLY A 150 0.94 -18.66 3.05
C GLY A 150 1.54 -17.30 2.73
N TYR A 151 0.76 -16.40 2.14
CA TYR A 151 1.18 -15.01 2.01
C TYR A 151 1.09 -14.31 3.37
N GLU A 152 2.00 -13.37 3.60
CA GLU A 152 1.97 -12.49 4.77
C GLU A 152 1.20 -11.22 4.42
N LEU A 153 0.24 -10.87 5.27
CA LEU A 153 -0.58 -9.67 5.12
C LEU A 153 0.13 -8.45 5.71
N ILE A 154 0.18 -7.37 4.94
CA ILE A 154 0.61 -6.03 5.38
C ILE A 154 -0.53 -5.06 5.13
N VAL A 155 -1.07 -4.49 6.22
CA VAL A 155 -2.22 -3.58 6.16
C VAL A 155 -1.76 -2.12 6.13
N LEU A 156 -2.25 -1.37 5.15
CA LEU A 156 -1.98 0.05 4.95
C LEU A 156 -3.29 0.83 5.07
N THR A 157 -3.38 1.65 6.09
CA THR A 157 -4.54 2.54 6.35
C THR A 157 -4.05 3.96 6.53
N ASP A 158 -4.95 4.92 6.42
CA ASP A 158 -4.79 6.32 6.83
C ASP A 158 -4.74 6.50 8.36
#